data_391d0ead9aecea62b4fe530036125bce
#
_entry.id   391d0ead9aecea62b4fe530036125bce
#
_cell.length_a   1.000
_cell.length_b   1.000
_cell.length_c   1.000
_cell.angle_alpha   90.00
_cell.angle_beta   90.00
_cell.angle_gamma   90.00
#
_symmetry.space_group_name_H-M   'P 1'
#
loop_
_entity.id
_entity.type
_entity.pdbx_description
1 polymer ?
#
loop_
_entity_poly.entity_id
_entity_poly.type
_entity_poly.pdbx_seq_one_letter_code
_entity_poly.pdbx_strand_id
1 'polypeptide(L)'
;LLAAIGYQESKWDANAISPTGVTGLMMLTKGTAKEMGIENRDNPYQSIQAGARYYQLMTEKLPDTVREPDRTWMALAAYNMGYGHVLKARKITQTRGDDPNKWLDVSRHLRQLPRSGQALVYVQEVRRYYDALLLTTKENWVASVDKKWVVTQ
;
A
#
# COMPACT_ATOMS: atom_id res chain seq x y z
N LEU A 1 7.16 -0.05 4.60
CA LEU A 1 5.87 0.15 3.93
C LEU A 1 5.03 -1.13 3.88
N LEU A 2 5.58 -2.28 3.47
CA LEU A 2 4.82 -3.54 3.33
C LEU A 2 4.15 -3.98 4.65
N ALA A 3 4.81 -3.80 5.80
CA ALA A 3 4.21 -4.06 7.11
C ALA A 3 2.99 -3.16 7.38
N ALA A 4 3.05 -1.88 6.99
CA ALA A 4 1.91 -0.97 7.13
C ALA A 4 0.73 -1.37 6.23
N ILE A 5 1.01 -1.85 5.00
CA ILE A 5 -0.01 -2.42 4.10
C ILE A 5 -0.67 -3.62 4.78
N GLY A 6 0.10 -4.62 5.25
CA GLY A 6 -0.44 -5.80 5.91
C GLY A 6 -1.24 -5.47 7.17
N TYR A 7 -0.82 -4.46 7.94
CA TYR A 7 -1.60 -4.00 9.08
C TYR A 7 -2.93 -3.37 8.66
N GLN A 8 -2.94 -2.55 7.61
CA GLN A 8 -4.17 -1.97 7.10
C GLN A 8 -5.11 -3.03 6.52
N GLU A 9 -4.58 -4.06 5.86
CA GLU A 9 -5.37 -5.12 5.25
C GLU A 9 -6.04 -6.03 6.30
N SER A 10 -5.28 -6.55 7.25
CA SER A 10 -5.74 -7.61 8.15
C SER A 10 -5.43 -7.39 9.63
N LYS A 11 -4.78 -6.28 10.01
CA LYS A 11 -4.15 -6.09 11.34
C LYS A 11 -3.12 -7.19 11.66
N TRP A 12 -2.46 -7.70 10.59
CA TRP A 12 -1.53 -8.83 10.61
C TRP A 12 -2.17 -10.18 11.00
N ASP A 13 -3.48 -10.32 10.85
CA ASP A 13 -4.17 -11.59 11.03
C ASP A 13 -4.07 -12.42 9.73
N ALA A 14 -3.31 -13.52 9.79
CA ALA A 14 -3.15 -14.43 8.65
C ALA A 14 -4.44 -15.18 8.29
N ASN A 15 -5.41 -15.25 9.22
CA ASN A 15 -6.70 -15.91 9.03
C ASN A 15 -7.82 -14.95 8.65
N ALA A 16 -7.50 -13.68 8.38
CA ALA A 16 -8.51 -12.69 8.03
C ALA A 16 -9.28 -13.09 6.77
N ILE A 17 -10.60 -12.95 6.83
CA ILE A 17 -11.53 -13.23 5.72
C ILE A 17 -12.51 -12.06 5.62
N SER A 18 -12.59 -11.44 4.43
CA SER A 18 -13.59 -10.40 4.19
C SER A 18 -14.93 -10.99 3.76
N PRO A 19 -16.03 -10.23 3.86
CA PRO A 19 -17.33 -10.62 3.34
C PRO A 19 -17.35 -10.95 1.84
N THR A 20 -16.39 -10.42 1.08
CA THR A 20 -16.24 -10.64 -0.37
C THR A 20 -15.30 -11.79 -0.73
N GLY A 21 -14.79 -12.53 0.26
CA GLY A 21 -13.96 -13.71 0.07
C GLY A 21 -12.49 -13.41 -0.27
N VAL A 22 -11.99 -12.21 0.00
CA VAL A 22 -10.54 -11.96 0.08
C VAL A 22 -10.02 -12.50 1.39
N THR A 23 -8.84 -13.11 1.38
CA THR A 23 -8.29 -13.81 2.56
C THR A 23 -6.80 -13.56 2.74
N GLY A 24 -6.34 -13.88 3.95
CA GLY A 24 -4.94 -13.90 4.33
C GLY A 24 -4.39 -12.53 4.74
N LEU A 25 -3.14 -12.52 5.14
CA LEU A 25 -2.45 -11.38 5.74
C LEU A 25 -2.49 -10.12 4.85
N MET A 26 -2.39 -10.29 3.53
CA MET A 26 -2.39 -9.19 2.55
C MET A 26 -3.72 -9.03 1.82
N MET A 27 -4.79 -9.72 2.27
CA MET A 27 -6.16 -9.63 1.77
C MET A 27 -6.24 -9.70 0.23
N LEU A 28 -5.72 -10.79 -0.34
CA LEU A 28 -5.65 -10.97 -1.79
C LEU A 28 -6.90 -11.66 -2.34
N THR A 29 -7.36 -11.22 -3.51
CA THR A 29 -8.36 -11.97 -4.27
C THR A 29 -7.74 -13.25 -4.84
N LYS A 30 -8.60 -14.23 -5.21
CA LYS A 30 -8.13 -15.44 -5.92
C LYS A 30 -7.40 -15.10 -7.22
N GLY A 31 -7.93 -14.12 -7.96
CA GLY A 31 -7.33 -13.67 -9.22
C GLY A 31 -5.95 -13.06 -9.01
N THR A 32 -5.81 -12.14 -8.05
CA THR A 32 -4.53 -11.52 -7.72
C THR A 32 -3.50 -12.55 -7.24
N ALA A 33 -3.90 -13.49 -6.38
CA ALA A 33 -3.03 -14.55 -5.91
C ALA A 33 -2.48 -15.41 -7.06
N LYS A 34 -3.36 -15.82 -7.98
CA LYS A 34 -2.98 -16.57 -9.18
C LYS A 34 -2.05 -15.75 -10.09
N GLU A 35 -2.36 -14.48 -10.32
CA GLU A 35 -1.52 -13.56 -11.11
C GLU A 35 -0.12 -13.41 -10.49
N MET A 36 -0.04 -13.36 -9.15
CA MET A 36 1.21 -13.26 -8.42
C MET A 36 1.93 -14.61 -8.20
N GLY A 37 1.39 -15.70 -8.72
CA GLY A 37 2.02 -17.02 -8.73
C GLY A 37 2.05 -17.70 -7.37
N ILE A 38 1.04 -17.49 -6.52
CA ILE A 38 0.90 -18.22 -5.25
C ILE A 38 -0.32 -19.15 -5.28
N GLU A 39 -0.22 -20.25 -4.55
CA GLU A 39 -1.26 -21.29 -4.48
C GLU A 39 -2.15 -21.11 -3.25
N ASN A 40 -1.59 -20.66 -2.14
CA ASN A 40 -2.28 -20.55 -0.86
C ASN A 40 -2.19 -19.13 -0.29
N ARG A 41 -3.31 -18.38 -0.35
CA ARG A 41 -3.42 -17.01 0.19
C ARG A 41 -3.39 -16.96 1.72
N ASP A 42 -3.77 -18.06 2.37
CA ASP A 42 -3.86 -18.16 3.83
C ASP A 42 -2.50 -18.52 4.45
N ASN A 43 -1.54 -18.96 3.63
CA ASN A 43 -0.15 -19.09 4.05
C ASN A 43 0.46 -17.68 4.18
N PRO A 44 0.90 -17.25 5.40
CA PRO A 44 1.36 -15.89 5.62
C PRO A 44 2.58 -15.50 4.77
N TYR A 45 3.51 -16.43 4.52
CA TYR A 45 4.69 -16.15 3.70
C TYR A 45 4.30 -15.94 2.23
N GLN A 46 3.46 -16.81 1.67
CA GLN A 46 2.96 -16.64 0.31
C GLN A 46 2.12 -15.38 0.17
N SER A 47 1.28 -15.08 1.16
CA SER A 47 0.47 -13.87 1.18
C SER A 47 1.35 -12.60 1.14
N ILE A 48 2.40 -12.53 1.97
CA ILE A 48 3.36 -11.40 1.99
C ILE A 48 4.09 -11.29 0.65
N GLN A 49 4.58 -12.40 0.09
CA GLN A 49 5.27 -12.40 -1.20
C GLN A 49 4.37 -11.87 -2.32
N ALA A 50 3.14 -12.36 -2.39
CA ALA A 50 2.19 -11.92 -3.41
C ALA A 50 1.77 -10.47 -3.23
N GLY A 51 1.53 -10.02 -1.99
CA GLY A 51 1.25 -8.63 -1.68
C GLY A 51 2.38 -7.70 -2.09
N ALA A 52 3.63 -8.09 -1.83
CA ALA A 52 4.81 -7.34 -2.25
C ALA A 52 4.91 -7.23 -3.77
N ARG A 53 4.77 -8.36 -4.49
CA ARG A 53 4.78 -8.40 -5.96
C ARG A 53 3.65 -7.57 -6.56
N TYR A 54 2.47 -7.64 -5.98
CA TYR A 54 1.31 -6.87 -6.46
C TYR A 54 1.52 -5.37 -6.25
N TYR A 55 2.04 -4.95 -5.10
CA TYR A 55 2.40 -3.55 -4.87
C TYR A 55 3.48 -3.07 -5.86
N GLN A 56 4.52 -3.88 -6.08
CA GLN A 56 5.55 -3.59 -7.08
C GLN A 56 4.96 -3.42 -8.47
N LEU A 57 4.07 -4.34 -8.89
CA LEU A 57 3.36 -4.25 -10.17
C LEU A 57 2.55 -2.95 -10.29
N MET A 58 1.87 -2.51 -9.23
CA MET A 58 1.14 -1.24 -9.24
C MET A 58 2.08 -0.04 -9.39
N THR A 59 3.27 -0.11 -8.77
CA THR A 59 4.30 0.92 -8.88
C THR A 59 4.89 1.00 -10.29
N GLU A 60 5.18 -0.15 -10.91
CA GLU A 60 5.73 -0.26 -12.26
C GLU A 60 4.76 0.19 -13.36
N LYS A 61 3.46 0.03 -13.15
CA LYS A 61 2.43 0.53 -14.08
C LYS A 61 2.34 2.06 -14.14
N LEU A 62 2.85 2.77 -13.14
CA LEU A 62 2.88 4.23 -13.16
C LEU A 62 4.03 4.72 -14.05
N PRO A 63 3.80 5.76 -14.88
CA PRO A 63 4.87 6.29 -15.73
C PRO A 63 6.00 6.91 -14.90
N ASP A 64 7.21 6.93 -15.47
CA ASP A 64 8.42 7.44 -14.81
C ASP A 64 8.35 8.93 -14.43
N THR A 65 7.44 9.67 -15.04
CA THR A 65 7.17 11.07 -14.68
C THR A 65 6.57 11.23 -13.29
N VAL A 66 5.91 10.19 -12.76
CA VAL A 66 5.41 10.18 -11.38
C VAL A 66 6.59 9.87 -10.46
N ARG A 67 7.05 10.85 -9.68
CA ARG A 67 8.17 10.72 -8.74
C ARG A 67 7.69 10.46 -7.32
N GLU A 68 8.60 10.02 -6.45
CA GLU A 68 8.30 9.92 -5.02
C GLU A 68 8.08 11.32 -4.40
N PRO A 69 7.23 11.45 -3.39
CA PRO A 69 6.42 10.41 -2.76
C PRO A 69 5.08 10.11 -3.47
N ASP A 70 4.74 10.85 -4.52
CA ASP A 70 3.47 10.75 -5.26
C ASP A 70 3.27 9.35 -5.86
N ARG A 71 4.36 8.72 -6.33
CA ARG A 71 4.38 7.35 -6.87
C ARG A 71 3.88 6.34 -5.84
N THR A 72 4.43 6.39 -4.64
CA THR A 72 4.01 5.52 -3.53
C THR A 72 2.53 5.66 -3.23
N TRP A 73 2.00 6.89 -3.15
CA TRP A 73 0.60 7.10 -2.81
C TRP A 73 -0.35 6.65 -3.92
N MET A 74 0.00 6.87 -5.18
CA MET A 74 -0.76 6.38 -6.32
C MET A 74 -0.72 4.85 -6.42
N ALA A 75 0.41 4.21 -6.14
CA ALA A 75 0.54 2.76 -6.11
C ALA A 75 -0.30 2.13 -5.00
N LEU A 76 -0.38 2.74 -3.81
CA LEU A 76 -1.26 2.30 -2.73
C LEU A 76 -2.74 2.40 -3.10
N ALA A 77 -3.15 3.49 -3.73
CA ALA A 77 -4.52 3.62 -4.24
C ALA A 77 -4.82 2.54 -5.30
N ALA A 78 -3.86 2.27 -6.21
CA ALA A 78 -3.98 1.23 -7.22
C ALA A 78 -4.01 -0.18 -6.60
N TYR A 79 -3.26 -0.42 -5.54
CA TYR A 79 -3.31 -1.68 -4.78
C TYR A 79 -4.72 -1.96 -4.24
N ASN A 80 -5.35 -0.95 -3.63
CA ASN A 80 -6.66 -1.09 -2.99
C ASN A 80 -7.83 -1.16 -3.99
N MET A 81 -7.86 -0.28 -5.01
CA MET A 81 -9.01 -0.16 -5.90
C MET A 81 -8.76 -0.57 -7.35
N GLY A 82 -7.54 -0.99 -7.67
CA GLY A 82 -7.11 -1.34 -9.02
C GLY A 82 -6.56 -0.15 -9.82
N TYR A 83 -5.53 -0.43 -10.62
CA TYR A 83 -4.81 0.58 -11.42
C TYR A 83 -5.70 1.36 -12.38
N GLY A 84 -6.74 0.71 -12.95
CA GLY A 84 -7.66 1.36 -13.90
C GLY A 84 -8.35 2.61 -13.33
N HIS A 85 -8.67 2.62 -12.04
CA HIS A 85 -9.29 3.77 -11.38
C HIS A 85 -8.28 4.92 -11.22
N VAL A 86 -7.05 4.63 -10.84
CA VAL A 86 -5.98 5.62 -10.74
C VAL A 86 -5.66 6.21 -12.12
N LEU A 87 -5.58 5.37 -13.15
CA LEU A 87 -5.39 5.82 -14.53
C LEU A 87 -6.51 6.76 -15.00
N LYS A 88 -7.77 6.42 -14.68
CA LYS A 88 -8.93 7.28 -15.00
C LYS A 88 -8.84 8.62 -14.27
N ALA A 89 -8.52 8.61 -12.97
CA ALA A 89 -8.35 9.84 -12.20
C ALA A 89 -7.24 10.71 -12.77
N ARG A 90 -6.09 10.15 -13.13
CA ARG A 90 -4.98 10.87 -13.77
C ARG A 90 -5.37 11.51 -15.09
N LYS A 91 -6.16 10.81 -15.94
CA LYS A 91 -6.69 11.38 -17.18
C LYS A 91 -7.62 12.56 -16.93
N ILE A 92 -8.52 12.45 -15.93
CA ILE A 92 -9.41 13.55 -15.55
C ILE A 92 -8.60 14.75 -15.04
N THR A 93 -7.61 14.51 -14.18
CA THR A 93 -6.69 15.53 -13.66
C THR A 93 -6.04 16.30 -14.81
N GLN A 94 -5.45 15.60 -15.75
CA GLN A 94 -4.82 16.19 -16.93
C GLN A 94 -5.80 17.00 -17.79
N THR A 95 -6.99 16.49 -18.04
CA THR A 95 -8.04 17.18 -18.83
C THR A 95 -8.50 18.47 -18.15
N ARG A 96 -8.41 18.55 -16.83
CA ARG A 96 -8.79 19.73 -16.04
C ARG A 96 -7.66 20.74 -15.84
N GLY A 97 -6.47 20.45 -16.38
CA GLY A 97 -5.29 21.33 -16.30
C GLY A 97 -4.48 21.20 -15.01
N ASP A 98 -4.82 20.23 -14.16
CA ASP A 98 -4.05 19.90 -12.96
C ASP A 98 -2.90 18.91 -13.30
N ASP A 99 -1.93 18.72 -12.39
CA ASP A 99 -0.79 17.83 -12.63
C ASP A 99 -1.12 16.35 -12.37
N PRO A 100 -1.20 15.50 -13.42
CA PRO A 100 -1.52 14.07 -13.27
C PRO A 100 -0.40 13.27 -12.59
N ASN A 101 0.76 13.87 -12.31
CA ASN A 101 1.87 13.23 -11.61
C ASN A 101 1.91 13.58 -10.11
N LYS A 102 1.02 14.45 -9.64
CA LYS A 102 0.88 14.84 -8.24
C LYS A 102 -0.28 14.14 -7.57
N TRP A 103 0.02 13.42 -6.46
CA TRP A 103 -1.01 12.72 -5.70
C TRP A 103 -2.13 13.65 -5.21
N LEU A 104 -1.77 14.85 -4.76
CA LEU A 104 -2.75 15.81 -4.26
C LEU A 104 -3.81 16.15 -5.34
N ASP A 105 -3.39 16.35 -6.57
CA ASP A 105 -4.27 16.69 -7.68
C ASP A 105 -5.08 15.47 -8.13
N VAL A 106 -4.43 14.33 -8.31
CA VAL A 106 -5.09 13.06 -8.69
C VAL A 106 -6.12 12.64 -7.64
N SER A 107 -5.83 12.79 -6.36
CA SER A 107 -6.72 12.39 -5.26
C SER A 107 -8.03 13.19 -5.23
N ARG A 108 -8.01 14.46 -5.63
CA ARG A 108 -9.23 15.30 -5.77
C ARG A 108 -10.19 14.72 -6.81
N HIS A 109 -9.65 14.28 -7.96
CA HIS A 109 -10.44 13.70 -9.04
C HIS A 109 -10.76 12.23 -8.80
N LEU A 110 -9.89 11.51 -8.11
CA LEU A 110 -10.17 10.15 -7.64
C LEU A 110 -11.43 10.14 -6.76
N ARG A 111 -11.58 11.13 -5.87
CA ARG A 111 -12.75 11.27 -4.98
C ARG A 111 -14.09 11.32 -5.71
N GLN A 112 -14.12 11.73 -6.96
CA GLN A 112 -15.32 11.83 -7.80
C GLN A 112 -15.73 10.47 -8.43
N LEU A 113 -14.87 9.46 -8.35
CA LEU A 113 -15.15 8.13 -8.90
C LEU A 113 -15.91 7.25 -7.88
N PRO A 114 -16.76 6.32 -8.34
CA PRO A 114 -17.44 5.38 -7.45
C PRO A 114 -16.45 4.59 -6.59
N ARG A 115 -16.79 4.37 -5.33
CA ARG A 115 -15.99 3.61 -4.33
C ARG A 115 -14.63 4.20 -3.97
N SER A 116 -14.30 5.39 -4.46
CA SER A 116 -12.97 5.99 -4.24
C SER A 116 -12.74 6.52 -2.82
N GLY A 117 -13.79 6.83 -2.07
CA GLY A 117 -13.65 7.28 -0.68
C GLY A 117 -12.88 6.30 0.19
N GLN A 118 -13.08 5.00 0.01
CA GLN A 118 -12.35 3.96 0.72
C GLN A 118 -10.86 3.95 0.36
N ALA A 119 -10.50 4.13 -0.92
CA ALA A 119 -9.12 4.14 -1.35
C ALA A 119 -8.34 5.35 -0.81
N LEU A 120 -8.97 6.51 -0.69
CA LEU A 120 -8.34 7.70 -0.09
C LEU A 120 -8.06 7.49 1.41
N VAL A 121 -9.05 6.96 2.14
CA VAL A 121 -8.86 6.57 3.55
C VAL A 121 -7.78 5.50 3.67
N TYR A 122 -7.78 4.52 2.79
CA TYR A 122 -6.76 3.46 2.77
C TYR A 122 -5.34 4.04 2.66
N VAL A 123 -5.09 4.93 1.70
CA VAL A 123 -3.79 5.57 1.53
C VAL A 123 -3.39 6.37 2.77
N GLN A 124 -4.32 7.11 3.38
CA GLN A 124 -4.06 7.87 4.61
C GLN A 124 -3.70 6.95 5.79
N GLU A 125 -4.45 5.85 5.97
CA GLU A 125 -4.20 4.89 7.06
C GLU A 125 -2.88 4.15 6.89
N VAL A 126 -2.56 3.67 5.67
CA VAL A 126 -1.26 3.03 5.40
C VAL A 126 -0.12 4.01 5.68
N ARG A 127 -0.25 5.28 5.27
CA ARG A 127 0.75 6.31 5.56
C ARG A 127 0.92 6.50 7.06
N ARG A 128 -0.18 6.64 7.81
CA ARG A 128 -0.16 6.79 9.26
C ARG A 128 0.55 5.62 9.95
N TYR A 129 0.24 4.39 9.55
CA TYR A 129 0.91 3.19 10.10
C TYR A 129 2.38 3.12 9.71
N TYR A 130 2.72 3.51 8.50
CA TYR A 130 4.10 3.56 8.04
C TYR A 130 4.94 4.54 8.85
N ASP A 131 4.44 5.75 9.07
CA ASP A 131 5.10 6.77 9.88
C ASP A 131 5.28 6.30 11.34
N ALA A 132 4.24 5.69 11.94
CA ALA A 132 4.31 5.12 13.28
C ALA A 132 5.35 4.00 13.40
N LEU A 133 5.40 3.08 12.42
CA LEU A 133 6.39 1.99 12.40
C LEU A 133 7.82 2.52 12.25
N LEU A 134 8.04 3.56 11.45
CA LEU A 134 9.36 4.19 11.31
C LEU A 134 9.83 4.79 12.63
N LEU A 135 8.96 5.51 13.35
CA LEU A 135 9.29 6.09 14.65
C LEU A 135 9.64 5.02 15.67
N THR A 136 8.79 4.00 15.81
CA THR A 136 9.02 2.89 16.75
C THR A 136 10.32 2.12 16.44
N THR A 137 10.62 1.90 15.16
CA THR A 137 11.85 1.21 14.74
C THR A 137 13.08 2.05 15.06
N LYS A 138 13.02 3.36 14.84
CA LYS A 138 14.11 4.29 15.13
C LYS A 138 14.39 4.37 16.63
N GLU A 139 13.35 4.49 17.45
CA GLU A 139 13.47 4.52 18.91
C GLU A 139 14.08 3.22 19.48
N ASN A 140 13.62 2.06 19.00
CA ASN A 140 14.16 0.76 19.40
C ASN A 140 15.62 0.59 18.97
N TRP A 141 16.01 1.11 17.82
CA TRP A 141 17.39 1.07 17.35
C TRP A 141 18.29 1.92 18.23
N VAL A 142 17.91 3.17 18.54
CA VAL A 142 18.64 4.07 19.44
C VAL A 142 18.81 3.42 20.83
N ALA A 143 17.72 2.91 21.41
CA ALA A 143 17.77 2.24 22.72
C ALA A 143 18.65 0.98 22.71
N SER A 144 18.78 0.27 21.58
CA SER A 144 19.65 -0.89 21.44
C SER A 144 21.14 -0.52 21.32
N VAL A 145 21.42 0.62 20.71
CA VAL A 145 22.80 1.16 20.61
C VAL A 145 23.28 1.63 21.97
N ASP A 146 22.47 2.38 22.69
CA ASP A 146 22.83 2.88 24.05
C ASP A 146 23.13 1.75 25.05
N LYS A 147 22.37 0.64 24.97
CA LYS A 147 22.62 -0.54 25.80
C LYS A 147 23.94 -1.24 25.50
N LYS A 148 24.44 -1.20 24.27
CA LYS A 148 25.71 -1.83 23.89
C LYS A 148 26.94 -1.05 24.36
N TRP A 149 26.81 0.26 24.62
CA TRP A 149 27.92 1.10 25.05
C TRP A 149 28.07 1.19 26.57
N VAL A 150 27.04 0.78 27.33
CA VAL A 150 27.07 0.80 28.81
C VAL A 150 27.75 -0.41 29.45
N VAL A 151 28.10 -1.45 28.68
CA VAL A 151 28.66 -2.74 29.18
C VAL A 151 30.20 -2.80 29.14
N THR A 152 30.90 -1.71 28.81
CA THR A 152 32.38 -1.68 28.72
C THR A 152 33.00 -0.52 29.52
N GLN A 153 32.63 -0.36 30.77
CA GLN A 153 33.44 0.37 31.76
C GLN A 153 33.55 -0.43 33.04
#